data_7f680541a69b83bc111bd2b542ed9005
#
_entry.id   7f680541a69b83bc111bd2b542ed9005
#
_cell.length_a   1.000
_cell.length_b   1.000
_cell.length_c   1.000
_cell.angle_alpha   90.00
_cell.angle_beta   90.00
_cell.angle_gamma   90.00
#
_symmetry.space_group_name_H-M   'P 1'
#
loop_
_entity.id
_entity.type
_entity.pdbx_description
1 polymer ?
#
loop_
_entity_poly.entity_id
_entity_poly.type
_entity_poly.pdbx_seq_one_letter_code
_entity_poly.pdbx_strand_id
1 'polypeptide(L)'
;QFRFLQRIWRLVESATSRIDSLEPEERPEPLADTDAKVRRAIHVAIEAVSEDLQDEIQLNTAISELMKLTNSITSVGVEELSTSVLKEALSTLLRLLAPFAPHLAEELWHQLGGSSSVHRAGWPVLDPSALVQDSVDLVIQIKGKVRGTIQVPAAADKEQLEALALASEVAAKWLEGQPPRRVIVVPGKLVNLVP
;
A
#
# COMPACT_ATOMS: atom_id res chain seq x y z
N GLN A 1 5.30 -20.03 -5.56
CA GLN A 1 6.01 -19.64 -4.33
C GLN A 1 7.46 -19.22 -4.63
N PHE A 2 8.26 -20.00 -5.36
CA PHE A 2 9.67 -19.70 -5.64
C PHE A 2 9.88 -18.32 -6.29
N ARG A 3 9.09 -17.94 -7.30
CA ARG A 3 9.17 -16.62 -7.96
C ARG A 3 8.90 -15.45 -6.98
N PHE A 4 8.04 -15.66 -6.00
CA PHE A 4 7.75 -14.66 -4.98
C PHE A 4 8.97 -14.43 -4.07
N LEU A 5 9.58 -15.51 -3.58
CA LEU A 5 10.79 -15.42 -2.75
C LEU A 5 11.96 -14.76 -3.50
N GLN A 6 12.13 -15.06 -4.79
CA GLN A 6 13.11 -14.37 -5.63
C GLN A 6 12.84 -12.88 -5.79
N ARG A 7 11.56 -12.46 -5.81
CA ARG A 7 11.21 -11.04 -5.87
C ARG A 7 11.56 -10.32 -4.57
N ILE A 8 11.30 -10.95 -3.42
CA ILE A 8 11.70 -10.40 -2.12
C ILE A 8 13.23 -10.27 -2.06
N TRP A 9 13.96 -11.31 -2.49
CA TRP A 9 15.42 -11.26 -2.55
C TRP A 9 15.92 -10.04 -3.33
N ARG A 10 15.43 -9.87 -4.56
CA ARG A 10 15.84 -8.74 -5.43
C ARG A 10 15.43 -7.38 -4.85
N LEU A 11 14.27 -7.31 -4.20
CA LEU A 11 13.82 -6.08 -3.54
C LEU A 11 14.78 -5.70 -2.42
N VAL A 12 15.18 -6.64 -1.58
CA VAL A 12 16.16 -6.40 -0.50
C VAL A 12 17.53 -6.04 -1.08
N GLU A 13 18.03 -6.76 -2.08
CA GLU A 13 19.30 -6.41 -2.75
C GLU A 13 19.30 -4.98 -3.28
N SER A 14 18.18 -4.52 -3.88
CA SER A 14 18.07 -3.14 -4.38
C SER A 14 18.07 -2.09 -3.28
N ALA A 15 17.76 -2.46 -2.05
CA ALA A 15 17.70 -1.55 -0.91
C ALA A 15 18.98 -1.51 -0.06
N THR A 16 19.89 -2.48 -0.21
CA THR A 16 21.10 -2.59 0.62
C THR A 16 22.03 -1.39 0.56
N SER A 17 22.05 -0.65 -0.56
CA SER A 17 22.85 0.58 -0.68
C SER A 17 22.27 1.77 0.10
N ARG A 18 21.00 1.69 0.52
CA ARG A 18 20.28 2.74 1.22
C ARG A 18 20.01 2.45 2.69
N ILE A 19 20.17 1.20 3.09
CA ILE A 19 19.91 0.73 4.45
C ILE A 19 21.17 0.06 4.97
N ASP A 20 21.74 0.62 6.02
CA ASP A 20 22.89 0.08 6.76
C ASP A 20 22.48 -0.59 8.07
N SER A 21 21.25 -0.34 8.52
CA SER A 21 20.67 -0.84 9.77
C SER A 21 19.15 -0.84 9.68
N LEU A 22 18.52 -1.83 10.30
CA LEU A 22 17.06 -1.90 10.45
C LEU A 22 16.54 -1.19 11.71
N GLU A 23 17.39 -0.44 12.41
CA GLU A 23 16.93 0.38 13.53
C GLU A 23 15.94 1.45 13.02
N PRO A 24 14.83 1.66 13.76
CA PRO A 24 13.84 2.65 13.39
C PRO A 24 14.45 4.05 13.31
N GLU A 25 14.04 4.81 12.31
CA GLU A 25 14.39 6.23 12.16
C GLU A 25 13.15 7.10 12.33
N GLU A 26 13.40 8.36 12.72
CA GLU A 26 12.34 9.37 12.77
C GLU A 26 11.81 9.62 11.37
N ARG A 27 10.50 9.62 11.24
CA ARG A 27 9.83 9.84 9.96
C ARG A 27 9.67 11.33 9.68
N PRO A 28 9.80 11.76 8.42
CA PRO A 28 9.43 13.12 8.05
C PRO A 28 7.92 13.34 8.26
N GLU A 29 7.56 14.51 8.76
CA GLU A 29 6.16 14.94 8.87
C GLU A 29 5.99 16.32 8.21
N PRO A 30 5.01 16.46 7.28
CA PRO A 30 4.12 15.41 6.79
C PRO A 30 4.84 14.37 5.90
N LEU A 31 4.29 13.16 5.85
CA LEU A 31 4.76 12.13 4.92
C LEU A 31 4.48 12.54 3.47
N ALA A 32 5.39 12.20 2.56
CA ALA A 32 5.10 12.25 1.13
C ALA A 32 3.99 11.23 0.76
N ASP A 33 3.23 11.51 -0.30
CA ASP A 33 2.12 10.63 -0.74
C ASP A 33 2.57 9.18 -1.00
N THR A 34 3.77 9.01 -1.55
CA THR A 34 4.39 7.69 -1.78
C THR A 34 4.67 6.96 -0.48
N ASP A 35 5.23 7.66 0.51
CA ASP A 35 5.52 7.13 1.84
C ASP A 35 4.23 6.77 2.58
N ALA A 36 3.23 7.65 2.57
CA ALA A 36 1.94 7.41 3.19
C ALA A 36 1.23 6.18 2.60
N LYS A 37 1.29 6.02 1.27
CA LYS A 37 0.74 4.86 0.55
C LYS A 37 1.41 3.55 0.96
N VAL A 38 2.75 3.53 0.98
CA VAL A 38 3.49 2.31 1.35
C VAL A 38 3.31 2.02 2.84
N ARG A 39 3.34 3.04 3.71
CA ARG A 39 3.12 2.87 5.14
C ARG A 39 1.74 2.29 5.44
N ARG A 40 0.70 2.77 4.75
CA ARG A 40 -0.61 2.15 4.85
C ARG A 40 -0.60 0.67 4.42
N ALA A 41 0.07 0.32 3.32
CA ALA A 41 0.19 -1.07 2.88
C ALA A 41 0.93 -1.95 3.90
N ILE A 42 1.94 -1.41 4.61
CA ILE A 42 2.62 -2.07 5.72
C ILE A 42 1.60 -2.46 6.80
N HIS A 43 0.81 -1.50 7.28
CA HIS A 43 -0.10 -1.72 8.40
C HIS A 43 -1.32 -2.56 8.03
N VAL A 44 -1.81 -2.48 6.79
CA VAL A 44 -2.80 -3.42 6.24
C VAL A 44 -2.25 -4.86 6.25
N ALA A 45 -0.98 -5.04 5.86
CA ALA A 45 -0.37 -6.38 5.88
C ALA A 45 -0.16 -6.89 7.32
N ILE A 46 0.23 -6.03 8.28
CA ILE A 46 0.34 -6.41 9.68
C ILE A 46 -1.00 -6.90 10.22
N GLU A 47 -2.08 -6.14 10.01
CA GLU A 47 -3.42 -6.49 10.46
C GLU A 47 -3.87 -7.82 9.85
N ALA A 48 -3.90 -7.92 8.52
CA ALA A 48 -4.41 -9.08 7.81
C ALA A 48 -3.61 -10.36 8.08
N VAL A 49 -2.26 -10.30 8.06
CA VAL A 49 -1.43 -11.48 8.36
C VAL A 49 -1.57 -11.90 9.82
N SER A 50 -1.74 -10.95 10.74
CA SER A 50 -1.95 -11.27 12.16
C SER A 50 -3.29 -11.99 12.36
N GLU A 51 -4.37 -11.52 11.74
CA GLU A 51 -5.68 -12.15 11.77
C GLU A 51 -5.64 -13.55 11.16
N ASP A 52 -5.03 -13.71 9.97
CA ASP A 52 -4.89 -15.00 9.28
C ASP A 52 -4.13 -16.06 10.08
N LEU A 53 -3.29 -15.66 11.05
CA LEU A 53 -2.48 -16.56 11.88
C LEU A 53 -3.04 -16.79 13.29
N GLN A 54 -4.06 -16.03 13.73
CA GLN A 54 -4.56 -16.11 15.10
C GLN A 54 -5.53 -17.28 15.34
N ASP A 55 -6.61 -17.38 14.57
CA ASP A 55 -7.70 -18.31 14.85
C ASP A 55 -7.68 -19.54 13.93
N GLU A 56 -8.03 -19.36 12.69
CA GLU A 56 -7.93 -20.39 11.65
C GLU A 56 -6.74 -20.08 10.75
N ILE A 57 -5.65 -20.84 10.89
CA ILE A 57 -4.40 -20.58 10.14
C ILE A 57 -4.65 -20.60 8.65
N GLN A 58 -4.72 -19.42 8.02
CA GLN A 58 -4.96 -19.23 6.59
C GLN A 58 -3.67 -18.86 5.83
N LEU A 59 -2.75 -19.81 5.74
CA LEU A 59 -1.42 -19.58 5.17
C LEU A 59 -1.43 -18.97 3.75
N ASN A 60 -2.38 -19.36 2.90
CA ASN A 60 -2.46 -18.85 1.52
C ASN A 60 -2.89 -17.37 1.48
N THR A 61 -3.80 -16.98 2.35
CA THR A 61 -4.27 -15.58 2.46
C THR A 61 -3.14 -14.70 2.99
N ALA A 62 -2.49 -15.12 4.08
CA ALA A 62 -1.33 -14.43 4.63
C ALA A 62 -0.21 -14.22 3.59
N ILE A 63 0.13 -15.25 2.79
CA ILE A 63 1.11 -15.11 1.70
C ILE A 63 0.61 -14.11 0.63
N SER A 64 -0.68 -14.08 0.35
CA SER A 64 -1.25 -13.12 -0.61
C SER A 64 -1.11 -11.68 -0.11
N GLU A 65 -1.27 -11.44 1.19
CA GLU A 65 -1.04 -10.11 1.79
C GLU A 65 0.44 -9.70 1.73
N LEU A 66 1.37 -10.64 1.97
CA LEU A 66 2.80 -10.39 1.76
C LEU A 66 3.14 -10.07 0.30
N MET A 67 2.45 -10.70 -0.66
CA MET A 67 2.60 -10.37 -2.08
C MET A 67 2.08 -8.96 -2.39
N LYS A 68 0.97 -8.53 -1.80
CA LYS A 68 0.42 -7.17 -1.96
C LYS A 68 1.38 -6.12 -1.39
N LEU A 69 1.91 -6.36 -0.19
CA LEU A 69 2.93 -5.48 0.41
C LEU A 69 4.16 -5.36 -0.48
N THR A 70 4.72 -6.50 -0.92
CA THR A 70 5.87 -6.52 -1.84
C THR A 70 5.57 -5.75 -3.14
N ASN A 71 4.37 -5.92 -3.69
CA ASN A 71 3.94 -5.18 -4.88
C ASN A 71 3.84 -3.68 -4.63
N SER A 72 3.33 -3.26 -3.47
CA SER A 72 3.21 -1.84 -3.11
C SER A 72 4.59 -1.18 -3.05
N ILE A 73 5.56 -1.81 -2.36
CA ILE A 73 6.94 -1.31 -2.28
C ILE A 73 7.58 -1.25 -3.68
N THR A 74 7.46 -2.34 -4.45
CA THR A 74 8.08 -2.43 -5.80
C THR A 74 7.46 -1.44 -6.80
N SER A 75 6.15 -1.16 -6.71
CA SER A 75 5.47 -0.25 -7.63
C SER A 75 5.85 1.22 -7.43
N VAL A 76 6.18 1.60 -6.20
CA VAL A 76 6.73 2.92 -5.88
C VAL A 76 8.22 2.96 -6.25
N GLY A 77 8.96 1.92 -5.93
CA GLY A 77 10.40 1.85 -6.08
C GLY A 77 11.14 2.28 -4.81
N VAL A 78 12.24 1.60 -4.51
CA VAL A 78 13.02 1.85 -3.30
C VAL A 78 13.61 3.27 -3.25
N GLU A 79 13.90 3.87 -4.41
CA GLU A 79 14.52 5.19 -4.53
C GLU A 79 13.56 6.34 -4.19
N GLU A 80 12.27 6.11 -4.37
CA GLU A 80 11.21 7.11 -4.14
C GLU A 80 10.71 7.15 -2.68
N LEU A 81 11.15 6.19 -1.86
CA LEU A 81 10.77 6.11 -0.45
C LEU A 81 11.79 6.83 0.45
N SER A 82 11.31 7.46 1.51
CA SER A 82 12.19 7.87 2.60
C SER A 82 12.87 6.66 3.24
N THR A 83 14.07 6.83 3.76
CA THR A 83 14.82 5.75 4.40
C THR A 83 14.05 5.15 5.58
N SER A 84 13.37 5.98 6.36
CA SER A 84 12.57 5.54 7.51
C SER A 84 11.40 4.64 7.10
N VAL A 85 10.65 4.99 6.05
CA VAL A 85 9.54 4.16 5.56
C VAL A 85 10.06 2.91 4.85
N LEU A 86 11.18 2.99 4.13
CA LEU A 86 11.81 1.82 3.51
C LEU A 86 12.30 0.81 4.56
N LYS A 87 12.92 1.27 5.65
CA LYS A 87 13.30 0.43 6.80
C LYS A 87 12.09 -0.22 7.46
N GLU A 88 11.02 0.55 7.73
CA GLU A 88 9.77 0.03 8.28
C GLU A 88 9.17 -1.04 7.37
N ALA A 89 9.14 -0.81 6.05
CA ALA A 89 8.58 -1.72 5.07
C ALA A 89 9.33 -3.05 5.00
N LEU A 90 10.67 -3.00 4.89
CA LEU A 90 11.49 -4.20 4.76
C LEU A 90 11.59 -4.96 6.08
N SER A 91 11.76 -4.27 7.21
CA SER A 91 11.73 -4.89 8.53
C SER A 91 10.42 -5.63 8.77
N THR A 92 9.29 -4.99 8.47
CA THR A 92 7.96 -5.60 8.62
C THR A 92 7.79 -6.79 7.68
N LEU A 93 8.13 -6.62 6.40
CA LEU A 93 8.02 -7.70 5.40
C LEU A 93 8.79 -8.96 5.84
N LEU A 94 10.03 -8.80 6.33
CA LEU A 94 10.86 -9.94 6.75
C LEU A 94 10.34 -10.59 8.04
N ARG A 95 9.85 -9.81 8.99
CA ARG A 95 9.27 -10.34 10.24
C ARG A 95 7.97 -11.11 9.96
N LEU A 96 7.11 -10.60 9.08
CA LEU A 96 5.89 -11.30 8.65
C LEU A 96 6.19 -12.51 7.76
N LEU A 97 7.30 -12.50 7.01
CA LEU A 97 7.74 -13.62 6.16
C LEU A 97 8.37 -14.76 6.97
N ALA A 98 8.96 -14.46 8.12
CA ALA A 98 9.74 -15.42 8.92
C ALA A 98 9.01 -16.75 9.22
N PRO A 99 7.69 -16.78 9.54
CA PRO A 99 6.96 -18.03 9.75
C PRO A 99 6.86 -18.92 8.49
N PHE A 100 6.93 -18.33 7.29
CA PHE A 100 6.73 -19.02 6.01
C PHE A 100 8.03 -19.42 5.33
N ALA A 101 9.08 -18.61 5.49
CA ALA A 101 10.39 -18.81 4.88
C ALA A 101 11.51 -18.40 5.83
N PRO A 102 11.70 -19.13 6.95
CA PRO A 102 12.54 -18.71 8.06
C PRO A 102 14.01 -18.44 7.65
N HIS A 103 14.59 -19.31 6.85
CA HIS A 103 15.99 -19.16 6.44
C HIS A 103 16.20 -17.97 5.50
N LEU A 104 15.26 -17.74 4.59
CA LEU A 104 15.33 -16.59 3.70
C LEU A 104 15.15 -15.29 4.46
N ALA A 105 14.19 -15.23 5.36
CA ALA A 105 13.94 -14.05 6.16
C ALA A 105 15.15 -13.70 7.06
N GLU A 106 15.78 -14.70 7.65
CA GLU A 106 16.99 -14.54 8.48
C GLU A 106 18.15 -14.00 7.66
N GLU A 107 18.44 -14.59 6.51
CA GLU A 107 19.53 -14.15 5.63
C GLU A 107 19.34 -12.69 5.18
N LEU A 108 18.14 -12.35 4.70
CA LEU A 108 17.84 -11.00 4.24
C LEU A 108 17.82 -9.98 5.38
N TRP A 109 17.42 -10.41 6.59
CA TRP A 109 17.47 -9.59 7.79
C TRP A 109 18.91 -9.19 8.12
N HIS A 110 19.85 -10.14 8.07
CA HIS A 110 21.25 -9.84 8.29
C HIS A 110 21.87 -8.98 7.19
N GLN A 111 21.48 -9.18 5.92
CA GLN A 111 21.95 -8.33 4.81
C GLN A 111 21.54 -6.85 4.97
N LEU A 112 20.43 -6.58 5.66
CA LEU A 112 19.96 -5.23 5.97
C LEU A 112 20.49 -4.69 7.33
N GLY A 113 21.50 -5.33 7.91
CA GLY A 113 22.13 -4.88 9.16
C GLY A 113 21.33 -5.19 10.42
N GLY A 114 20.46 -6.20 10.39
CA GLY A 114 19.78 -6.69 11.58
C GLY A 114 20.78 -7.25 12.62
N SER A 115 20.78 -6.67 13.82
CA SER A 115 21.74 -6.98 14.88
C SER A 115 21.51 -8.30 15.61
N SER A 116 20.30 -8.87 15.48
CA SER A 116 19.90 -10.12 16.09
C SER A 116 19.06 -10.93 15.09
N SER A 117 18.70 -12.17 15.44
CA SER A 117 17.82 -12.99 14.59
C SER A 117 16.46 -12.32 14.37
N VAL A 118 15.94 -12.38 13.14
CA VAL A 118 14.57 -11.92 12.79
C VAL A 118 13.51 -12.58 13.67
N HIS A 119 13.73 -13.84 14.08
CA HIS A 119 12.82 -14.58 14.95
C HIS A 119 12.76 -14.04 16.39
N ARG A 120 13.70 -13.19 16.77
CA ARG A 120 13.74 -12.52 18.09
C ARG A 120 13.33 -11.05 18.02
N ALA A 121 13.17 -10.50 16.82
CA ALA A 121 12.78 -9.10 16.61
C ALA A 121 11.32 -8.79 17.05
N GLY A 122 10.56 -9.82 17.45
CA GLY A 122 9.15 -9.70 17.84
C GLY A 122 8.22 -9.51 16.64
N TRP A 123 6.92 -9.67 16.87
CA TRP A 123 5.91 -9.43 15.82
C TRP A 123 5.75 -7.93 15.58
N PRO A 124 5.55 -7.46 14.32
CA PRO A 124 5.35 -6.04 14.07
C PRO A 124 4.05 -5.53 14.70
N VAL A 125 4.10 -4.31 15.21
CA VAL A 125 2.95 -3.71 15.91
C VAL A 125 2.12 -2.88 14.92
N LEU A 126 0.81 -3.07 14.95
CA LEU A 126 -0.13 -2.28 14.15
C LEU A 126 -0.20 -0.83 14.67
N ASP A 127 -0.05 0.13 13.77
CA ASP A 127 -0.39 1.52 14.03
C ASP A 127 -1.70 1.86 13.30
N PRO A 128 -2.83 1.99 14.03
CA PRO A 128 -4.12 2.28 13.40
C PRO A 128 -4.14 3.62 12.65
N SER A 129 -3.28 4.58 13.04
CA SER A 129 -3.22 5.88 12.37
C SER A 129 -2.74 5.77 10.91
N ALA A 130 -1.93 4.77 10.61
CA ALA A 130 -1.47 4.51 9.25
C ALA A 130 -2.56 3.93 8.33
N LEU A 131 -3.64 3.41 8.88
CA LEU A 131 -4.78 2.91 8.12
C LEU A 131 -5.74 4.01 7.69
N VAL A 132 -5.68 5.17 8.33
CA VAL A 132 -6.52 6.32 7.99
C VAL A 132 -6.12 6.81 6.60
N GLN A 133 -7.11 6.95 5.71
CA GLN A 133 -6.91 7.55 4.40
C GLN A 133 -7.54 8.93 4.39
N ASP A 134 -6.72 9.94 4.11
CA ASP A 134 -7.22 11.30 3.86
C ASP A 134 -7.84 11.42 2.46
N SER A 135 -7.40 10.58 1.51
CA SER A 135 -7.93 10.54 0.14
C SER A 135 -8.11 9.12 -0.38
N VAL A 136 -9.07 8.93 -1.25
CA VAL A 136 -9.37 7.65 -1.92
C VAL A 136 -9.44 7.84 -3.43
N ASP A 137 -9.11 6.77 -4.16
CA ASP A 137 -9.24 6.74 -5.61
C ASP A 137 -10.72 6.58 -6.00
N LEU A 138 -11.27 7.60 -6.66
CA LEU A 138 -12.62 7.58 -7.20
C LEU A 138 -12.58 7.28 -8.71
N VAL A 139 -13.16 6.15 -9.09
CA VAL A 139 -13.23 5.76 -10.52
C VAL A 139 -14.31 6.57 -11.24
N ILE A 140 -13.94 7.22 -12.34
CA ILE A 140 -14.89 7.92 -13.20
C ILE A 140 -15.28 7.02 -14.37
N GLN A 141 -16.57 6.78 -14.49
CA GLN A 141 -17.18 6.10 -15.63
C GLN A 141 -18.01 7.09 -16.46
N ILE A 142 -18.01 6.87 -17.77
CA ILE A 142 -18.92 7.56 -18.70
C ILE A 142 -19.67 6.50 -19.50
N LYS A 143 -20.99 6.51 -19.41
CA LYS A 143 -21.87 5.47 -20.00
C LYS A 143 -21.47 4.07 -19.54
N GLY A 144 -21.10 3.90 -18.26
CA GLY A 144 -20.68 2.62 -17.68
C GLY A 144 -19.28 2.13 -18.05
N LYS A 145 -18.51 2.90 -18.84
CA LYS A 145 -17.11 2.55 -19.18
C LYS A 145 -16.14 3.39 -18.33
N VAL A 146 -15.17 2.74 -17.69
CA VAL A 146 -14.09 3.41 -16.95
C VAL A 146 -13.28 4.30 -17.89
N ARG A 147 -13.10 5.58 -17.50
CA ARG A 147 -12.39 6.60 -18.28
C ARG A 147 -11.21 7.19 -17.56
N GLY A 148 -11.18 7.08 -16.25
CA GLY A 148 -10.07 7.55 -15.41
C GLY A 148 -10.36 7.38 -13.93
N THR A 149 -9.43 7.85 -13.13
CA THR A 149 -9.51 7.84 -11.66
C THR A 149 -9.05 9.21 -11.18
N ILE A 150 -9.67 9.72 -10.13
CA ILE A 150 -9.27 10.96 -9.45
C ILE A 150 -9.11 10.70 -7.96
N GLN A 151 -8.23 11.45 -7.32
CA GLN A 151 -8.07 11.46 -5.87
C GLN A 151 -9.15 12.39 -5.27
N VAL A 152 -9.88 11.88 -4.28
CA VAL A 152 -10.91 12.64 -3.56
C VAL A 152 -10.75 12.44 -2.06
N PRO A 153 -11.11 13.41 -1.21
CA PRO A 153 -11.10 13.21 0.24
C PRO A 153 -11.91 11.98 0.65
N ALA A 154 -11.38 11.14 1.53
CA ALA A 154 -12.06 9.92 1.97
C ALA A 154 -13.38 10.23 2.70
N ALA A 155 -13.46 11.39 3.37
CA ALA A 155 -14.64 11.87 4.08
C ALA A 155 -15.63 12.62 3.16
N ALA A 156 -15.35 12.72 1.84
CA ALA A 156 -16.22 13.46 0.91
C ALA A 156 -17.61 12.82 0.84
N ASP A 157 -18.62 13.64 1.00
CA ASP A 157 -20.00 13.23 0.84
C ASP A 157 -20.38 13.07 -0.65
N LYS A 158 -21.61 12.61 -0.89
CA LYS A 158 -22.08 12.32 -2.26
C LYS A 158 -22.05 13.58 -3.14
N GLU A 159 -22.41 14.74 -2.62
CA GLU A 159 -22.48 16.01 -3.35
C GLU A 159 -21.06 16.49 -3.71
N GLN A 160 -20.14 16.38 -2.77
CA GLN A 160 -18.73 16.69 -2.98
C GLN A 160 -18.08 15.76 -4.02
N LEU A 161 -18.37 14.45 -3.96
CA LEU A 161 -17.87 13.47 -4.93
C LEU A 161 -18.40 13.77 -6.35
N GLU A 162 -19.68 14.16 -6.45
CA GLU A 162 -20.29 14.57 -7.71
C GLU A 162 -19.63 15.83 -8.28
N ALA A 163 -19.45 16.86 -7.45
CA ALA A 163 -18.80 18.10 -7.84
C ALA A 163 -17.35 17.89 -8.29
N LEU A 164 -16.57 17.12 -7.55
CA LEU A 164 -15.17 16.78 -7.88
C LEU A 164 -15.09 15.97 -9.19
N ALA A 165 -15.98 15.00 -9.38
CA ALA A 165 -16.03 14.22 -10.61
C ALA A 165 -16.36 15.08 -11.84
N LEU A 166 -17.31 16.00 -11.73
CA LEU A 166 -17.68 16.92 -12.82
C LEU A 166 -16.58 17.93 -13.13
N ALA A 167 -15.84 18.40 -12.12
CA ALA A 167 -14.72 19.33 -12.30
C ALA A 167 -13.44 18.65 -12.82
N SER A 168 -13.40 17.32 -12.90
CA SER A 168 -12.22 16.57 -13.29
C SER A 168 -11.87 16.74 -14.77
N GLU A 169 -10.58 16.64 -15.09
CA GLU A 169 -10.10 16.59 -16.49
C GLU A 169 -10.73 15.41 -17.28
N VAL A 170 -11.02 14.31 -16.57
CA VAL A 170 -11.67 13.14 -17.16
C VAL A 170 -13.07 13.50 -17.65
N ALA A 171 -13.86 14.20 -16.83
CA ALA A 171 -15.19 14.65 -17.24
C ALA A 171 -15.12 15.68 -18.37
N ALA A 172 -14.24 16.67 -18.26
CA ALA A 172 -14.04 17.69 -19.30
C ALA A 172 -13.71 17.09 -20.66
N LYS A 173 -12.81 16.08 -20.68
CA LYS A 173 -12.39 15.41 -21.92
C LYS A 173 -13.51 14.59 -22.58
N TRP A 174 -14.38 13.96 -21.80
CA TRP A 174 -15.33 12.99 -22.34
C TRP A 174 -16.77 13.50 -22.44
N LEU A 175 -17.10 14.57 -21.73
CA LEU A 175 -18.41 15.23 -21.82
C LEU A 175 -18.42 16.37 -22.86
N GLU A 176 -17.25 16.75 -23.40
CA GLU A 176 -17.11 17.78 -24.44
C GLU A 176 -17.86 19.09 -24.09
N GLY A 177 -17.87 19.45 -22.79
CA GLY A 177 -18.55 20.64 -22.29
C GLY A 177 -20.07 20.52 -22.11
N GLN A 178 -20.67 19.36 -22.36
CA GLN A 178 -22.08 19.14 -22.12
C GLN A 178 -22.33 18.58 -20.70
N PRO A 179 -23.31 19.11 -19.94
CA PRO A 179 -23.64 18.55 -18.64
C PRO A 179 -24.25 17.15 -18.79
N PRO A 180 -23.91 16.21 -17.88
CA PRO A 180 -24.52 14.89 -17.91
C PRO A 180 -26.00 14.96 -17.54
N ARG A 181 -26.82 14.14 -18.18
CA ARG A 181 -28.26 14.01 -17.87
C ARG A 181 -28.48 13.34 -16.51
N ARG A 182 -27.57 12.49 -16.10
CA ARG A 182 -27.65 11.75 -14.85
C ARG A 182 -26.28 11.47 -14.30
N VAL A 183 -26.11 11.67 -12.98
CA VAL A 183 -24.90 11.28 -12.22
C VAL A 183 -25.27 10.18 -11.23
N ILE A 184 -24.54 9.09 -11.25
CA ILE A 184 -24.71 7.97 -10.32
C ILE A 184 -23.45 7.87 -9.50
N VAL A 185 -23.55 8.21 -8.21
CA VAL A 185 -22.44 8.16 -7.26
C VAL A 185 -22.56 6.90 -6.40
N VAL A 186 -21.50 6.10 -6.37
CA VAL A 186 -21.29 5.01 -5.42
C VAL A 186 -20.18 5.45 -4.48
N PRO A 187 -20.50 5.88 -3.25
CA PRO A 187 -19.51 6.43 -2.33
C PRO A 187 -18.30 5.52 -2.13
N GLY A 188 -17.10 6.11 -2.14
CA GLY A 188 -15.83 5.40 -1.98
C GLY A 188 -15.44 4.45 -3.12
N LYS A 189 -16.20 4.40 -4.24
CA LYS A 189 -15.92 3.47 -5.35
C LYS A 189 -15.88 4.15 -6.72
N LEU A 190 -16.99 4.70 -7.16
CA LEU A 190 -17.08 5.28 -8.51
C LEU A 190 -18.15 6.35 -8.64
N VAL A 191 -17.96 7.20 -9.66
CA VAL A 191 -19.00 8.08 -10.19
C VAL A 191 -19.20 7.74 -11.67
N ASN A 192 -20.45 7.49 -12.05
CA ASN A 192 -20.82 7.25 -13.44
C ASN A 192 -21.60 8.45 -14.00
N LEU A 193 -21.02 9.11 -15.00
CA LEU A 193 -21.59 10.25 -15.70
C LEU A 193 -22.30 9.75 -16.95
N VAL A 194 -23.59 10.00 -17.06
CA VAL A 194 -24.42 9.62 -18.22
C VAL A 194 -24.79 10.89 -18.96
N PRO A 195 -24.22 11.15 -20.14
CA PRO A 195 -24.54 12.31 -20.99
C PRO A 195 -25.96 12.26 -21.51
#